data_960a20a783736b37f38ecd027d53b7c2
#
_entry.id   960a20a783736b37f38ecd027d53b7c2
#
_cell.length_a   1.000
_cell.length_b   1.000
_cell.length_c   1.000
_cell.angle_alpha   90.00
_cell.angle_beta   90.00
_cell.angle_gamma   90.00
#
_symmetry.space_group_name_H-M   'P 1'
#
loop_
_entity.id
_entity.type
_entity.pdbx_description
1 polymer ?
#
loop_
_entity_poly.entity_id
_entity_poly.type
_entity_poly.pdbx_seq_one_letter_code
_entity_poly.pdbx_strand_id
1 'polypeptide(L)'
;MQLTYDSDMFVKTFESEFTWLNGFMRNVRRFGNRTAVIDPVRNIKWTYTELNTAANKFANAMKADGVKKGDVVFMQLFNSTQFLLGYIAPQKLGAIGNPANFNLSPGETAEIIGHNKPTVYVYDTEILDTVVKALEITSHTPKVIIAVNNSGKEIELPQGHILFEDYIKNASEENPPVDFEPHIYDEVVRLQTSGTTGTPKGVPLNNVNEVLSAHDVIMHFPLNPTDITMNMTPWFHRGGLHSGGPTPTLYVGGCIVIMRNFNPKTCLEYVESNKITFITGVPSILTLLASRQEKHPKNISSLKGIITMGSPLEKEACIRFQNVLTPNIFNGYGTTETFWNTFLRPYDLPEMAGSAGRSCTDDEVRIVNVYDEGKANPDDTVPCDGKTEGEIIIKCPGKTTYCYVGNEKASKDKFADGWMYTGDVGTWDENQFITISGRKDDMIISKGENIYPARIEEAINKHPKVSECIVTGVPDSVRGESVAAYVIPEDESLTAKELFEFCANSPDISKYQAPRYYRFVTELPHTATGKKQHFKIRQQAKEDLKNGLLIKK
;
A
#
# COMPACT_ATOMS: atom_id res chain seq x y z
N MET A 1 -12.60 28.10 23.54
CA MET A 1 -13.57 28.95 22.82
C MET A 1 -14.95 28.46 23.23
N GLN A 2 -15.80 29.31 23.78
CA GLN A 2 -17.16 28.90 24.12
C GLN A 2 -18.00 28.95 22.84
N LEU A 3 -18.61 27.83 22.47
CA LEU A 3 -19.50 27.77 21.32
C LEU A 3 -20.80 28.54 21.63
N THR A 4 -21.40 29.16 20.64
CA THR A 4 -22.64 29.97 20.78
C THR A 4 -23.92 29.14 20.71
N TYR A 5 -23.77 27.79 20.65
CA TYR A 5 -24.87 26.82 20.63
C TYR A 5 -24.56 25.69 21.59
N ASP A 6 -25.57 24.92 21.99
CA ASP A 6 -25.39 23.72 22.78
C ASP A 6 -24.65 22.67 21.93
N SER A 7 -23.40 22.37 22.30
CA SER A 7 -22.50 21.47 21.57
C SER A 7 -22.43 20.07 22.18
N ASP A 8 -22.95 19.86 23.38
CA ASP A 8 -22.72 18.61 24.11
C ASP A 8 -23.31 17.41 23.38
N MET A 9 -24.55 17.55 22.87
CA MET A 9 -25.18 16.50 22.08
C MET A 9 -24.42 16.25 20.77
N PHE A 10 -23.98 17.32 20.08
CA PHE A 10 -23.19 17.20 18.85
C PHE A 10 -21.87 16.47 19.12
N VAL A 11 -21.10 16.94 20.12
CA VAL A 11 -19.80 16.34 20.47
C VAL A 11 -19.96 14.86 20.82
N LYS A 12 -20.88 14.55 21.73
CA LYS A 12 -21.15 13.16 22.12
C LYS A 12 -21.54 12.28 20.94
N THR A 13 -22.48 12.74 20.11
CA THR A 13 -22.96 11.98 18.95
C THR A 13 -21.87 11.83 17.90
N PHE A 14 -21.13 12.90 17.59
CA PHE A 14 -20.05 12.84 16.63
C PHE A 14 -18.92 11.90 17.07
N GLU A 15 -18.48 12.03 18.32
CA GLU A 15 -17.37 11.24 18.85
C GLU A 15 -17.68 9.74 18.98
N SER A 16 -18.94 9.35 19.17
CA SER A 16 -19.33 7.94 19.29
C SER A 16 -19.86 7.33 17.99
N GLU A 17 -20.49 8.12 17.11
CA GLU A 17 -21.20 7.62 15.94
C GLU A 17 -20.42 7.73 14.61
N PHE A 18 -19.44 8.64 14.53
CA PHE A 18 -18.67 8.86 13.30
C PHE A 18 -17.53 7.85 13.17
N THR A 19 -17.91 6.57 13.02
CA THR A 19 -16.99 5.45 12.91
C THR A 19 -17.21 4.70 11.59
N TRP A 20 -16.16 4.02 11.11
CA TRP A 20 -16.26 3.19 9.90
C TRP A 20 -17.28 2.06 10.10
N LEU A 21 -17.25 1.40 11.26
CA LEU A 21 -18.17 0.32 11.59
C LEU A 21 -19.64 0.78 11.52
N ASN A 22 -19.95 1.96 12.06
CA ASN A 22 -21.32 2.52 11.98
C ASN A 22 -21.72 2.84 10.53
N GLY A 23 -20.76 3.27 9.68
CA GLY A 23 -20.95 3.43 8.24
C GLY A 23 -21.34 2.10 7.58
N PHE A 24 -20.59 1.04 7.85
CA PHE A 24 -20.89 -0.32 7.39
C PHE A 24 -22.25 -0.82 7.91
N MET A 25 -22.55 -0.65 9.19
CA MET A 25 -23.82 -1.07 9.79
C MET A 25 -25.03 -0.30 9.23
N ARG A 26 -24.86 0.96 8.85
CA ARG A 26 -25.89 1.71 8.09
C ARG A 26 -26.17 1.04 6.74
N ASN A 27 -25.14 0.52 6.06
CA ASN A 27 -25.32 -0.19 4.80
C ASN A 27 -25.92 -1.59 4.97
N VAL A 28 -25.61 -2.29 6.05
CA VAL A 28 -26.33 -3.53 6.43
C VAL A 28 -27.84 -3.28 6.53
N ARG A 29 -28.26 -2.17 7.13
CA ARG A 29 -29.69 -1.80 7.22
C ARG A 29 -30.28 -1.33 5.89
N ARG A 30 -29.55 -0.51 5.09
CA ARG A 30 -30.04 0.05 3.83
C ARG A 30 -30.02 -0.94 2.69
N PHE A 31 -29.01 -1.79 2.64
CA PHE A 31 -28.67 -2.64 1.50
C PHE A 31 -28.52 -4.11 1.89
N GLY A 32 -29.16 -4.56 2.97
CA GLY A 32 -28.97 -5.89 3.56
C GLY A 32 -28.97 -7.05 2.55
N ASN A 33 -29.88 -7.01 1.57
CA ASN A 33 -30.02 -8.04 0.54
C ASN A 33 -29.14 -7.81 -0.70
N ARG A 34 -28.35 -6.73 -0.77
CA ARG A 34 -27.44 -6.49 -1.89
C ARG A 34 -26.14 -7.25 -1.66
N THR A 35 -25.53 -7.70 -2.75
CA THR A 35 -24.23 -8.35 -2.71
C THR A 35 -23.16 -7.35 -2.22
N ALA A 36 -22.46 -7.71 -1.16
CA ALA A 36 -21.34 -6.97 -0.61
C ALA A 36 -19.99 -7.55 -1.08
N VAL A 37 -19.91 -8.87 -1.22
CA VAL A 37 -18.67 -9.60 -1.51
C VAL A 37 -18.93 -10.71 -2.52
N ILE A 38 -18.01 -10.85 -3.46
CA ILE A 38 -17.93 -12.00 -4.38
C ILE A 38 -16.51 -12.58 -4.26
N ASP A 39 -16.41 -13.86 -3.91
CA ASP A 39 -15.19 -14.65 -3.97
C ASP A 39 -15.34 -15.71 -5.07
N PRO A 40 -14.82 -15.48 -6.28
CA PRO A 40 -15.00 -16.40 -7.39
C PRO A 40 -14.25 -17.72 -7.20
N VAL A 41 -13.16 -17.74 -6.43
CA VAL A 41 -12.37 -18.97 -6.18
C VAL A 41 -13.13 -19.95 -5.30
N ARG A 42 -13.78 -19.42 -4.26
CA ARG A 42 -14.55 -20.22 -3.30
C ARG A 42 -16.03 -20.37 -3.69
N ASN A 43 -16.44 -19.74 -4.79
CA ASN A 43 -17.84 -19.63 -5.21
C ASN A 43 -18.76 -19.06 -4.11
N ILE A 44 -18.25 -18.02 -3.41
CA ILE A 44 -18.99 -17.31 -2.36
C ILE A 44 -19.54 -16.02 -2.94
N LYS A 45 -20.81 -15.76 -2.60
CA LYS A 45 -21.47 -14.48 -2.88
C LYS A 45 -22.28 -14.12 -1.65
N TRP A 46 -21.77 -13.17 -0.86
CA TRP A 46 -22.44 -12.72 0.35
C TRP A 46 -23.10 -11.35 0.17
N THR A 47 -24.31 -11.26 0.68
CA THR A 47 -25.01 -10.00 0.90
C THR A 47 -24.41 -9.24 2.10
N TYR A 48 -24.80 -7.98 2.27
CA TYR A 48 -24.41 -7.21 3.45
C TYR A 48 -24.85 -7.87 4.76
N THR A 49 -26.06 -8.46 4.78
CA THR A 49 -26.57 -9.20 5.94
C THR A 49 -25.70 -10.43 6.23
N GLU A 50 -25.40 -11.24 5.22
CA GLU A 50 -24.58 -12.46 5.40
C GLU A 50 -23.15 -12.13 5.82
N LEU A 51 -22.53 -11.07 5.23
CA LEU A 51 -21.21 -10.61 5.66
C LEU A 51 -21.22 -10.16 7.13
N ASN A 52 -22.27 -9.41 7.54
CA ASN A 52 -22.42 -8.99 8.93
C ASN A 52 -22.62 -10.18 9.88
N THR A 53 -23.45 -11.15 9.50
CA THR A 53 -23.69 -12.39 10.26
C THR A 53 -22.38 -13.18 10.46
N ALA A 54 -21.60 -13.35 9.39
CA ALA A 54 -20.30 -14.02 9.49
C ALA A 54 -19.31 -13.25 10.40
N ALA A 55 -19.30 -11.92 10.31
CA ALA A 55 -18.49 -11.08 11.19
C ALA A 55 -18.95 -11.15 12.66
N ASN A 56 -20.27 -11.25 12.91
CA ASN A 56 -20.81 -11.45 14.25
C ASN A 56 -20.35 -12.78 14.85
N LYS A 57 -20.39 -13.88 14.09
CA LYS A 57 -19.88 -15.17 14.58
C LYS A 57 -18.43 -15.09 14.99
N PHE A 58 -17.59 -14.47 14.16
CA PHE A 58 -16.17 -14.33 14.50
C PHE A 58 -15.96 -13.42 15.73
N ALA A 59 -16.68 -12.31 15.83
CA ALA A 59 -16.62 -11.43 16.99
C ALA A 59 -17.08 -12.12 18.28
N ASN A 60 -18.21 -12.87 18.24
CA ASN A 60 -18.71 -13.60 19.40
C ASN A 60 -17.76 -14.73 19.84
N ALA A 61 -17.12 -15.45 18.91
CA ALA A 61 -16.10 -16.43 19.24
C ALA A 61 -14.90 -15.79 19.94
N MET A 62 -14.36 -14.70 19.40
CA MET A 62 -13.27 -13.94 20.04
C MET A 62 -13.67 -13.40 21.41
N LYS A 63 -14.90 -12.89 21.56
CA LYS A 63 -15.42 -12.43 22.85
C LYS A 63 -15.50 -13.54 23.88
N ALA A 64 -15.93 -14.76 23.49
CA ALA A 64 -15.95 -15.92 24.40
C ALA A 64 -14.56 -16.27 24.92
N ASP A 65 -13.51 -16.03 24.12
CA ASP A 65 -12.11 -16.15 24.54
C ASP A 65 -11.58 -14.94 25.31
N GLY A 66 -12.43 -13.94 25.59
CA GLY A 66 -12.10 -12.77 26.40
C GLY A 66 -11.40 -11.64 25.67
N VAL A 67 -11.48 -11.60 24.33
CA VAL A 67 -11.04 -10.43 23.55
C VAL A 67 -11.90 -9.22 23.91
N LYS A 68 -11.26 -8.09 24.14
CA LYS A 68 -11.87 -6.85 24.63
C LYS A 68 -11.29 -5.62 23.91
N LYS A 69 -11.84 -4.45 24.21
CA LYS A 69 -11.37 -3.16 23.67
C LYS A 69 -9.86 -2.99 23.85
N GLY A 70 -9.17 -2.64 22.79
CA GLY A 70 -7.72 -2.42 22.74
C GLY A 70 -6.87 -3.67 22.52
N ASP A 71 -7.44 -4.88 22.58
CA ASP A 71 -6.72 -6.11 22.23
C ASP A 71 -6.39 -6.13 20.72
N VAL A 72 -5.28 -6.79 20.37
CA VAL A 72 -4.80 -6.87 18.99
C VAL A 72 -5.14 -8.22 18.36
N VAL A 73 -5.75 -8.18 17.18
CA VAL A 73 -6.00 -9.33 16.31
C VAL A 73 -5.03 -9.27 15.14
N PHE A 74 -3.94 -10.03 15.21
CA PHE A 74 -2.91 -10.08 14.19
C PHE A 74 -3.32 -11.00 13.05
N MET A 75 -3.12 -10.56 11.80
CA MET A 75 -3.58 -11.29 10.63
C MET A 75 -2.48 -11.35 9.57
N GLN A 76 -2.12 -12.57 9.16
CA GLN A 76 -1.30 -12.83 7.97
C GLN A 76 -2.11 -13.64 6.96
N LEU A 77 -2.95 -12.95 6.20
CA LEU A 77 -3.92 -13.52 5.29
C LEU A 77 -3.75 -12.97 3.88
N PHE A 78 -3.98 -13.82 2.89
CA PHE A 78 -4.25 -13.36 1.54
C PHE A 78 -5.61 -12.67 1.46
N ASN A 79 -5.85 -11.93 0.38
CA ASN A 79 -7.17 -11.36 0.11
C ASN A 79 -8.23 -12.48 0.12
N SER A 80 -9.17 -12.41 1.04
CA SER A 80 -10.15 -13.47 1.28
C SER A 80 -11.36 -12.95 2.06
N THR A 81 -12.42 -13.73 2.13
CA THR A 81 -13.55 -13.43 3.02
C THR A 81 -13.11 -13.39 4.48
N GLN A 82 -12.20 -14.27 4.91
CA GLN A 82 -11.67 -14.27 6.27
C GLN A 82 -10.86 -13.00 6.60
N PHE A 83 -10.18 -12.41 5.60
CA PHE A 83 -9.55 -11.11 5.79
C PHE A 83 -10.59 -10.02 6.09
N LEU A 84 -11.73 -10.01 5.36
CA LEU A 84 -12.82 -9.06 5.63
C LEU A 84 -13.41 -9.26 7.03
N LEU A 85 -13.60 -10.51 7.45
CA LEU A 85 -14.05 -10.80 8.80
C LEU A 85 -13.05 -10.34 9.86
N GLY A 86 -11.75 -10.54 9.62
CA GLY A 86 -10.67 -10.05 10.47
C GLY A 86 -10.53 -8.53 10.51
N TYR A 87 -11.06 -7.82 9.51
CA TYR A 87 -11.14 -6.36 9.52
C TYR A 87 -12.40 -5.85 10.27
N ILE A 88 -13.55 -6.51 10.08
CA ILE A 88 -14.85 -6.07 10.63
C ILE A 88 -15.03 -6.51 12.09
N ALA A 89 -14.78 -7.79 12.39
CA ALA A 89 -15.11 -8.38 13.69
C ALA A 89 -14.35 -7.78 14.89
N PRO A 90 -13.04 -7.47 14.79
CA PRO A 90 -12.34 -6.77 15.86
C PRO A 90 -12.99 -5.42 16.22
N GLN A 91 -13.39 -4.63 15.22
CA GLN A 91 -14.03 -3.34 15.45
C GLN A 91 -15.35 -3.46 16.23
N LYS A 92 -16.10 -4.57 16.07
CA LYS A 92 -17.31 -4.83 16.87
C LYS A 92 -17.01 -5.03 18.37
N LEU A 93 -15.79 -5.37 18.73
CA LEU A 93 -15.31 -5.56 20.10
C LEU A 93 -14.44 -4.39 20.60
N GLY A 94 -14.24 -3.34 19.78
CA GLY A 94 -13.28 -2.28 20.04
C GLY A 94 -11.82 -2.77 20.04
N ALA A 95 -11.56 -3.94 19.46
CA ALA A 95 -10.23 -4.50 19.27
C ALA A 95 -9.61 -3.99 17.97
N ILE A 96 -8.29 -4.13 17.84
CA ILE A 96 -7.48 -3.57 16.77
C ILE A 96 -7.18 -4.66 15.75
N GLY A 97 -7.64 -4.50 14.50
CA GLY A 97 -7.21 -5.35 13.39
C GLY A 97 -5.78 -5.01 12.98
N ASN A 98 -4.89 -6.00 12.94
CA ASN A 98 -3.48 -5.80 12.60
C ASN A 98 -3.06 -6.69 11.43
N PRO A 99 -3.40 -6.32 10.18
CA PRO A 99 -2.96 -7.07 9.02
C PRO A 99 -1.47 -6.86 8.75
N ALA A 100 -0.80 -7.94 8.38
CA ALA A 100 0.62 -7.93 8.04
C ALA A 100 0.92 -8.75 6.78
N ASN A 101 2.08 -8.49 6.21
CA ASN A 101 2.54 -9.16 5.01
C ASN A 101 2.72 -10.67 5.26
N PHE A 102 2.09 -11.49 4.45
CA PHE A 102 2.21 -12.95 4.52
C PHE A 102 3.57 -13.47 3.99
N ASN A 103 4.37 -12.64 3.32
CA ASN A 103 5.70 -12.99 2.83
C ASN A 103 6.83 -12.63 3.83
N LEU A 104 6.50 -12.22 5.05
CA LEU A 104 7.50 -11.96 6.08
C LEU A 104 8.24 -13.26 6.46
N SER A 105 9.52 -13.13 6.77
CA SER A 105 10.30 -14.21 7.36
C SER A 105 9.79 -14.58 8.76
N PRO A 106 10.14 -15.76 9.29
CA PRO A 106 9.81 -16.12 10.66
C PRO A 106 10.31 -15.11 11.70
N GLY A 107 11.51 -14.54 11.50
CA GLY A 107 12.08 -13.53 12.39
C GLY A 107 11.30 -12.22 12.40
N GLU A 108 10.96 -11.69 11.22
CA GLU A 108 10.14 -10.48 11.09
C GLU A 108 8.73 -10.67 11.68
N THR A 109 8.13 -11.84 11.44
CA THR A 109 6.83 -12.21 12.01
C THR A 109 6.90 -12.25 13.54
N ALA A 110 7.93 -12.92 14.10
CA ALA A 110 8.14 -12.99 15.55
C ALA A 110 8.37 -11.62 16.19
N GLU A 111 9.09 -10.74 15.52
CA GLU A 111 9.31 -9.36 15.96
C GLU A 111 8.00 -8.57 16.05
N ILE A 112 7.14 -8.66 15.03
CA ILE A 112 5.82 -8.01 15.04
C ILE A 112 4.94 -8.58 16.15
N ILE A 113 4.91 -9.89 16.35
CA ILE A 113 4.17 -10.54 17.44
C ILE A 113 4.68 -10.05 18.79
N GLY A 114 6.00 -9.99 18.98
CA GLY A 114 6.62 -9.53 20.22
C GLY A 114 6.31 -8.07 20.56
N HIS A 115 6.28 -7.18 19.56
CA HIS A 115 5.96 -5.76 19.74
C HIS A 115 4.46 -5.51 19.95
N ASN A 116 3.62 -6.12 19.13
CA ASN A 116 2.17 -5.84 19.16
C ASN A 116 1.41 -6.68 20.19
N LYS A 117 2.01 -7.75 20.69
CA LYS A 117 1.45 -8.67 21.71
C LYS A 117 -0.01 -9.06 21.42
N PRO A 118 -0.29 -9.65 20.23
CA PRO A 118 -1.66 -9.97 19.85
C PRO A 118 -2.30 -11.00 20.78
N THR A 119 -3.58 -10.80 21.08
CA THR A 119 -4.41 -11.78 21.80
C THR A 119 -4.83 -12.91 20.86
N VAL A 120 -5.12 -12.57 19.58
CA VAL A 120 -5.51 -13.52 18.54
C VAL A 120 -4.54 -13.42 17.37
N TYR A 121 -4.13 -14.56 16.83
CA TYR A 121 -3.37 -14.64 15.59
C TYR A 121 -4.12 -15.47 14.55
N VAL A 122 -4.44 -14.85 13.41
CA VAL A 122 -5.12 -15.50 12.28
C VAL A 122 -4.15 -15.58 11.11
N TYR A 123 -3.92 -16.76 10.58
CA TYR A 123 -2.98 -16.94 9.48
C TYR A 123 -3.52 -17.87 8.38
N ASP A 124 -3.04 -17.70 7.15
CA ASP A 124 -3.34 -18.61 6.05
C ASP A 124 -2.42 -19.83 6.09
N THR A 125 -2.98 -21.02 5.87
CA THR A 125 -2.23 -22.28 5.95
C THR A 125 -1.09 -22.40 4.93
N GLU A 126 -1.08 -21.59 3.87
CA GLU A 126 0.03 -21.53 2.92
C GLU A 126 1.35 -21.04 3.56
N ILE A 127 1.28 -20.35 4.70
CA ILE A 127 2.45 -19.87 5.45
C ILE A 127 2.67 -20.61 6.77
N LEU A 128 2.08 -21.80 6.96
CA LEU A 128 2.14 -22.56 8.21
C LEU A 128 3.56 -22.73 8.74
N ASP A 129 4.53 -23.09 7.90
CA ASP A 129 5.93 -23.28 8.29
C ASP A 129 6.56 -21.99 8.87
N THR A 130 6.23 -20.84 8.28
CA THR A 130 6.68 -19.53 8.78
C THR A 130 6.08 -19.23 10.14
N VAL A 131 4.78 -19.53 10.31
CA VAL A 131 4.04 -19.29 11.57
C VAL A 131 4.61 -20.13 12.71
N VAL A 132 4.82 -21.42 12.48
CA VAL A 132 5.39 -22.34 13.49
C VAL A 132 6.74 -21.83 13.97
N LYS A 133 7.66 -21.54 13.03
CA LYS A 133 9.00 -21.03 13.35
C LYS A 133 8.94 -19.66 14.06
N ALA A 134 8.02 -18.78 13.67
CA ALA A 134 7.86 -17.49 14.32
C ALA A 134 7.40 -17.63 15.77
N LEU A 135 6.47 -18.55 16.03
CA LEU A 135 5.96 -18.82 17.39
C LEU A 135 7.01 -19.48 18.31
N GLU A 136 7.99 -20.19 17.75
CA GLU A 136 9.10 -20.74 18.51
C GLU A 136 10.09 -19.67 19.02
N ILE A 137 10.24 -18.56 18.28
CA ILE A 137 11.25 -17.53 18.59
C ILE A 137 10.68 -16.23 19.14
N THR A 138 9.37 -16.02 19.05
CA THR A 138 8.75 -14.80 19.60
C THR A 138 8.73 -14.79 21.13
N SER A 139 8.80 -13.60 21.72
CA SER A 139 8.68 -13.39 23.18
C SER A 139 7.24 -13.40 23.70
N HIS A 140 6.24 -13.50 22.81
CA HIS A 140 4.83 -13.47 23.14
C HIS A 140 4.05 -14.55 22.39
N THR A 141 3.27 -15.35 23.11
CA THR A 141 2.38 -16.35 22.51
C THR A 141 0.95 -15.82 22.51
N PRO A 142 0.30 -15.69 21.33
CA PRO A 142 -1.11 -15.35 21.25
C PRO A 142 -1.98 -16.38 22.00
N LYS A 143 -3.05 -15.90 22.64
CA LYS A 143 -3.98 -16.79 23.38
C LYS A 143 -4.74 -17.74 22.44
N VAL A 144 -5.08 -17.24 21.25
CA VAL A 144 -5.84 -17.98 20.24
C VAL A 144 -5.09 -17.91 18.92
N ILE A 145 -4.88 -19.08 18.30
CA ILE A 145 -4.18 -19.19 17.02
C ILE A 145 -5.10 -19.89 16.02
N ILE A 146 -5.49 -19.17 14.97
CA ILE A 146 -6.53 -19.57 14.02
C ILE A 146 -5.92 -19.74 12.63
N ALA A 147 -6.11 -20.93 12.05
CA ALA A 147 -5.68 -21.27 10.72
C ALA A 147 -6.82 -21.11 9.70
N VAL A 148 -6.56 -20.41 8.62
CA VAL A 148 -7.47 -20.26 7.48
C VAL A 148 -7.00 -21.17 6.35
N ASN A 149 -7.76 -22.21 6.06
CA ASN A 149 -7.45 -23.16 4.98
C ASN A 149 -8.29 -22.87 3.73
N ASN A 150 -7.73 -22.10 2.82
CA ASN A 150 -8.34 -21.81 1.52
C ASN A 150 -7.83 -22.71 0.39
N SER A 151 -6.94 -23.68 0.68
CA SER A 151 -6.36 -24.58 -0.32
C SER A 151 -7.30 -25.71 -0.75
N GLY A 152 -8.31 -26.00 0.03
CA GLY A 152 -9.21 -27.15 -0.16
C GLY A 152 -8.57 -28.53 0.13
N LYS A 153 -7.31 -28.54 0.57
CA LYS A 153 -6.58 -29.78 0.96
C LYS A 153 -6.75 -30.04 2.45
N GLU A 154 -6.78 -31.31 2.83
CA GLU A 154 -6.64 -31.66 4.23
C GLU A 154 -5.26 -31.19 4.76
N ILE A 155 -5.25 -30.66 5.96
CA ILE A 155 -4.06 -30.17 6.61
C ILE A 155 -4.06 -30.58 8.08
N GLU A 156 -2.94 -31.09 8.54
CA GLU A 156 -2.70 -31.35 9.95
C GLU A 156 -2.19 -30.08 10.61
N LEU A 157 -2.91 -29.60 11.62
CA LEU A 157 -2.53 -28.40 12.36
C LEU A 157 -1.69 -28.73 13.58
N PRO A 158 -0.73 -27.88 13.95
CA PRO A 158 -0.01 -27.98 15.21
C PRO A 158 -0.97 -27.93 16.40
N GLN A 159 -0.54 -28.53 17.52
CA GLN A 159 -1.30 -28.49 18.76
C GLN A 159 -1.59 -27.05 19.20
N GLY A 160 -2.84 -26.79 19.56
CA GLY A 160 -3.30 -25.45 19.99
C GLY A 160 -3.72 -24.53 18.84
N HIS A 161 -3.57 -24.94 17.58
CA HIS A 161 -4.14 -24.22 16.44
C HIS A 161 -5.54 -24.76 16.13
N ILE A 162 -6.45 -23.90 15.67
CA ILE A 162 -7.83 -24.26 15.32
C ILE A 162 -8.18 -23.77 13.92
N LEU A 163 -8.93 -24.54 13.14
CA LEU A 163 -9.45 -24.06 11.86
C LEU A 163 -10.46 -22.94 12.07
N PHE A 164 -10.44 -21.93 11.20
CA PHE A 164 -11.34 -20.78 11.28
C PHE A 164 -12.80 -21.17 11.30
N GLU A 165 -13.20 -22.11 10.44
CA GLU A 165 -14.55 -22.61 10.34
C GLU A 165 -15.02 -23.32 11.63
N ASP A 166 -14.14 -24.09 12.27
CA ASP A 166 -14.44 -24.75 13.54
C ASP A 166 -14.50 -23.74 14.70
N TYR A 167 -13.63 -22.72 14.66
CA TYR A 167 -13.59 -21.66 15.67
C TYR A 167 -14.92 -20.89 15.76
N ILE A 168 -15.53 -20.58 14.60
CA ILE A 168 -16.77 -19.80 14.54
C ILE A 168 -18.03 -20.67 14.54
N LYS A 169 -17.92 -22.00 14.45
CA LYS A 169 -19.02 -22.93 14.16
C LYS A 169 -20.25 -22.75 15.05
N ASN A 170 -20.03 -22.64 16.35
CA ASN A 170 -21.08 -22.57 17.36
C ASN A 170 -21.30 -21.16 17.92
N ALA A 171 -20.65 -20.14 17.33
CA ALA A 171 -20.77 -18.78 17.81
C ALA A 171 -22.10 -18.14 17.39
N SER A 172 -22.61 -17.21 18.21
CA SER A 172 -23.84 -16.49 17.94
C SER A 172 -23.75 -15.66 16.65
N GLU A 173 -24.83 -15.58 15.91
CA GLU A 173 -25.01 -14.77 14.70
C GLU A 173 -25.47 -13.33 15.01
N GLU A 174 -25.88 -13.07 16.25
CA GLU A 174 -26.32 -11.75 16.69
C GLU A 174 -25.12 -10.80 16.90
N ASN A 175 -25.36 -9.49 16.79
CA ASN A 175 -24.32 -8.52 17.14
C ASN A 175 -23.81 -8.77 18.57
N PRO A 176 -22.49 -8.82 18.79
CA PRO A 176 -21.95 -9.04 20.13
C PRO A 176 -22.38 -7.92 21.07
N PRO A 177 -22.92 -8.22 22.26
CA PRO A 177 -23.16 -7.20 23.25
C PRO A 177 -21.83 -6.66 23.77
N VAL A 178 -21.68 -5.35 23.86
CA VAL A 178 -20.47 -4.67 24.35
C VAL A 178 -20.85 -3.69 25.47
N ASP A 179 -19.92 -3.44 26.38
CA ASP A 179 -20.08 -2.60 27.56
C ASP A 179 -19.28 -1.27 27.46
N PHE A 180 -18.84 -0.92 26.26
CA PHE A 180 -18.11 0.30 25.96
C PHE A 180 -18.82 1.13 24.87
N GLU A 181 -18.64 2.44 24.92
CA GLU A 181 -18.96 3.33 23.80
C GLU A 181 -17.73 3.43 22.87
N PRO A 182 -17.89 3.28 21.54
CA PRO A 182 -16.82 3.55 20.61
C PRO A 182 -16.49 5.05 20.58
N HIS A 183 -15.24 5.38 20.26
CA HIS A 183 -14.80 6.75 20.13
C HIS A 183 -14.08 6.98 18.82
N ILE A 184 -14.23 8.17 18.22
CA ILE A 184 -13.61 8.49 16.92
C ILE A 184 -12.08 8.37 16.95
N TYR A 185 -11.44 8.50 18.11
CA TYR A 185 -9.99 8.37 18.28
C TYR A 185 -9.54 6.98 18.74
N ASP A 186 -10.45 6.01 18.90
CA ASP A 186 -10.06 4.63 19.16
C ASP A 186 -9.26 4.08 17.97
N GLU A 187 -8.08 3.51 18.22
CA GLU A 187 -7.34 2.75 17.21
C GLU A 187 -8.16 1.52 16.80
N VAL A 188 -8.39 1.34 15.53
CA VAL A 188 -9.18 0.22 14.99
C VAL A 188 -8.40 -0.65 14.01
N VAL A 189 -7.37 -0.08 13.37
CA VAL A 189 -6.48 -0.79 12.46
C VAL A 189 -5.04 -0.37 12.75
N ARG A 190 -4.12 -1.35 12.76
CA ARG A 190 -2.68 -1.11 12.84
C ARG A 190 -2.00 -1.71 11.63
N LEU A 191 -1.52 -0.88 10.72
CA LEU A 191 -0.76 -1.33 9.56
C LEU A 191 0.73 -1.40 9.87
N GLN A 192 1.44 -2.27 9.14
CA GLN A 192 2.89 -2.37 9.27
C GLN A 192 3.56 -1.69 8.07
N THR A 193 4.59 -0.87 8.33
CA THR A 193 5.44 -0.29 7.31
C THR A 193 6.87 -0.80 7.46
N SER A 194 7.49 -1.18 6.33
CA SER A 194 8.91 -1.51 6.31
C SER A 194 9.71 -0.21 6.40
N GLY A 195 10.24 0.08 7.59
CA GLY A 195 11.18 1.19 7.73
C GLY A 195 12.47 0.96 6.93
N THR A 196 13.12 2.04 6.51
CA THR A 196 14.48 2.01 5.93
C THR A 196 15.51 1.36 6.87
N THR A 197 15.18 1.24 8.15
CA THR A 197 15.98 0.59 9.21
C THR A 197 15.78 -0.91 9.33
N GLY A 198 14.92 -1.52 8.52
CA GLY A 198 14.65 -2.97 8.53
C GLY A 198 13.58 -3.44 9.53
N THR A 199 13.37 -2.75 10.64
CA THR A 199 12.36 -3.11 11.64
C THR A 199 10.98 -2.58 11.24
N PRO A 200 9.95 -3.43 11.15
CA PRO A 200 8.59 -2.98 10.86
C PRO A 200 8.06 -2.02 11.94
N LYS A 201 7.40 -0.95 11.51
CA LYS A 201 6.79 0.05 12.39
C LYS A 201 5.28 -0.03 12.32
N GLY A 202 4.61 -0.06 13.46
CA GLY A 202 3.15 -0.04 13.54
C GLY A 202 2.61 1.37 13.31
N VAL A 203 1.79 1.55 12.27
CA VAL A 203 1.06 2.78 11.96
C VAL A 203 -0.34 2.63 12.50
N PRO A 204 -0.71 3.32 13.59
CA PRO A 204 -2.06 3.24 14.14
C PRO A 204 -3.03 4.05 13.28
N LEU A 205 -4.20 3.52 13.03
CA LEU A 205 -5.30 4.19 12.35
C LEU A 205 -6.54 4.14 13.25
N ASN A 206 -7.08 5.30 13.56
CA ASN A 206 -8.28 5.43 14.35
C ASN A 206 -9.55 5.51 13.46
N ASN A 207 -10.73 5.55 14.08
CA ASN A 207 -11.99 5.64 13.35
C ASN A 207 -12.07 6.85 12.40
N VAL A 208 -11.55 8.02 12.81
CA VAL A 208 -11.52 9.22 11.94
C VAL A 208 -10.69 8.95 10.70
N ASN A 209 -9.50 8.33 10.85
CA ASN A 209 -8.64 8.03 9.71
C ASN A 209 -9.30 7.05 8.73
N GLU A 210 -10.03 6.05 9.23
CA GLU A 210 -10.75 5.08 8.40
C GLU A 210 -11.90 5.73 7.63
N VAL A 211 -12.71 6.55 8.30
CA VAL A 211 -13.83 7.26 7.67
C VAL A 211 -13.35 8.27 6.65
N LEU A 212 -12.38 9.13 7.01
CA LEU A 212 -11.89 10.18 6.10
C LEU A 212 -11.06 9.61 4.95
N SER A 213 -10.35 8.48 5.13
CA SER A 213 -9.75 7.76 4.01
C SER A 213 -10.80 7.20 3.04
N ALA A 214 -11.93 6.70 3.55
CA ALA A 214 -13.02 6.25 2.69
C ALA A 214 -13.69 7.42 1.95
N HIS A 215 -13.92 8.56 2.63
CA HIS A 215 -14.47 9.78 2.02
C HIS A 215 -13.53 10.33 0.93
N ASP A 216 -12.22 10.35 1.18
CA ASP A 216 -11.22 10.81 0.21
C ASP A 216 -11.28 9.97 -1.09
N VAL A 217 -11.40 8.65 -0.96
CA VAL A 217 -11.60 7.78 -2.14
C VAL A 217 -12.90 8.12 -2.87
N ILE A 218 -14.02 8.23 -2.15
CA ILE A 218 -15.33 8.52 -2.74
C ILE A 218 -15.31 9.89 -3.45
N MET A 219 -14.58 10.87 -2.92
CA MET A 219 -14.49 12.23 -3.44
C MET A 219 -13.63 12.30 -4.71
N HIS A 220 -12.48 11.65 -4.72
CA HIS A 220 -11.55 11.70 -5.85
C HIS A 220 -11.84 10.66 -6.93
N PHE A 221 -12.45 9.59 -6.56
CA PHE A 221 -12.77 8.45 -7.37
C PHE A 221 -14.29 8.20 -7.24
N PRO A 222 -15.11 8.49 -8.23
CA PRO A 222 -16.56 8.67 -8.07
C PRO A 222 -17.29 7.36 -7.74
N LEU A 223 -16.85 6.72 -6.65
CA LEU A 223 -17.37 5.46 -6.13
C LEU A 223 -18.76 5.68 -5.52
N ASN A 224 -19.70 4.83 -5.88
CA ASN A 224 -21.08 4.88 -5.41
C ASN A 224 -21.63 3.49 -5.06
N PRO A 225 -22.84 3.38 -4.46
CA PRO A 225 -23.37 2.08 -4.02
C PRO A 225 -23.65 1.07 -5.13
N THR A 226 -23.63 1.45 -6.40
CA THR A 226 -23.84 0.52 -7.52
C THR A 226 -22.55 -0.02 -8.10
N ASP A 227 -21.41 0.45 -7.59
CA ASP A 227 -20.11 0.05 -8.12
C ASP A 227 -19.65 -1.30 -7.59
N ILE A 228 -18.90 -1.98 -8.44
CA ILE A 228 -18.24 -3.26 -8.16
C ILE A 228 -16.74 -3.02 -8.32
N THR A 229 -16.00 -3.17 -7.24
CA THR A 229 -14.55 -2.91 -7.23
C THR A 229 -13.75 -4.21 -7.12
N MET A 230 -12.54 -4.19 -7.65
CA MET A 230 -11.54 -5.24 -7.44
C MET A 230 -10.17 -4.61 -7.25
N ASN A 231 -9.61 -4.75 -6.05
CA ASN A 231 -8.25 -4.32 -5.80
C ASN A 231 -7.31 -5.54 -5.96
N MET A 232 -6.37 -5.44 -6.91
CA MET A 232 -5.46 -6.53 -7.26
C MET A 232 -4.22 -6.58 -6.36
N THR A 233 -4.08 -5.61 -5.43
CA THR A 233 -2.96 -5.57 -4.48
C THR A 233 -3.33 -6.20 -3.15
N PRO A 234 -2.36 -6.69 -2.37
CA PRO A 234 -2.64 -7.27 -1.05
C PRO A 234 -3.29 -6.27 -0.09
N TRP A 235 -4.35 -6.69 0.59
CA TRP A 235 -5.13 -5.84 1.51
C TRP A 235 -4.43 -5.53 2.83
N PHE A 236 -3.34 -6.22 3.17
CA PHE A 236 -2.53 -5.85 4.33
C PHE A 236 -1.75 -4.53 4.16
N HIS A 237 -1.66 -4.01 2.92
CA HIS A 237 -1.17 -2.66 2.66
C HIS A 237 -2.30 -1.64 2.66
N ARG A 238 -1.98 -0.40 3.05
CA ARG A 238 -2.96 0.68 3.02
C ARG A 238 -3.54 0.91 1.62
N GLY A 239 -2.72 0.82 0.58
CA GLY A 239 -3.19 0.88 -0.80
C GLY A 239 -4.18 -0.23 -1.16
N GLY A 240 -3.93 -1.47 -0.72
CA GLY A 240 -4.83 -2.59 -0.96
C GLY A 240 -6.14 -2.47 -0.19
N LEU A 241 -6.07 -2.06 1.07
CA LEU A 241 -7.22 -1.94 1.96
C LEU A 241 -8.12 -0.74 1.62
N HIS A 242 -7.51 0.43 1.33
CA HIS A 242 -8.23 1.70 1.19
C HIS A 242 -8.40 2.17 -0.26
N SER A 243 -7.45 1.98 -1.18
CA SER A 243 -7.55 2.53 -2.54
C SER A 243 -8.53 1.73 -3.42
N GLY A 244 -9.81 2.00 -3.31
CA GLY A 244 -10.85 1.21 -3.99
C GLY A 244 -10.91 -0.26 -3.50
N GLY A 245 -10.32 -0.54 -2.35
CA GLY A 245 -10.37 -1.81 -1.65
C GLY A 245 -11.60 -1.93 -0.74
N PRO A 246 -11.57 -2.85 0.24
CA PRO A 246 -12.74 -3.14 1.10
C PRO A 246 -13.26 -1.93 1.87
N THR A 247 -12.36 -1.10 2.42
CA THR A 247 -12.74 -0.01 3.32
C THR A 247 -13.71 0.99 2.66
N PRO A 248 -13.37 1.67 1.56
CA PRO A 248 -14.29 2.62 0.92
C PRO A 248 -15.45 1.93 0.23
N THR A 249 -15.25 0.74 -0.35
CA THR A 249 -16.29 0.03 -1.10
C THR A 249 -17.44 -0.40 -0.18
N LEU A 250 -17.14 -1.02 0.96
CA LEU A 250 -18.16 -1.41 1.93
C LEU A 250 -18.76 -0.21 2.67
N TYR A 251 -17.98 0.87 2.85
CA TYR A 251 -18.47 2.11 3.48
C TYR A 251 -19.49 2.84 2.61
N VAL A 252 -19.30 2.86 1.28
CA VAL A 252 -20.26 3.49 0.36
C VAL A 252 -21.47 2.61 0.06
N GLY A 253 -21.40 1.30 0.29
CA GLY A 253 -22.48 0.34 -0.01
C GLY A 253 -22.30 -0.38 -1.36
N GLY A 254 -21.09 -0.39 -1.92
CA GLY A 254 -20.72 -1.11 -3.15
C GLY A 254 -20.45 -2.60 -2.93
N CYS A 255 -19.94 -3.27 -3.96
CA CYS A 255 -19.58 -4.69 -3.93
C CYS A 255 -18.10 -4.87 -4.20
N ILE A 256 -17.41 -5.72 -3.44
CA ILE A 256 -16.00 -6.08 -3.69
C ILE A 256 -15.89 -7.48 -4.29
N VAL A 257 -15.11 -7.61 -5.37
CA VAL A 257 -14.69 -8.90 -5.92
C VAL A 257 -13.28 -9.21 -5.41
N ILE A 258 -13.11 -10.39 -4.84
CA ILE A 258 -11.84 -10.81 -4.26
C ILE A 258 -10.90 -11.31 -5.38
N MET A 259 -9.71 -10.71 -5.46
CA MET A 259 -8.56 -11.23 -6.19
C MET A 259 -7.53 -11.72 -5.17
N ARG A 260 -7.45 -13.04 -4.96
CA ARG A 260 -6.52 -13.63 -3.99
C ARG A 260 -5.07 -13.46 -4.45
N ASN A 261 -4.81 -13.91 -5.67
CA ASN A 261 -3.51 -13.80 -6.33
C ASN A 261 -3.69 -13.19 -7.70
N PHE A 262 -2.89 -12.19 -8.04
CA PHE A 262 -2.99 -11.55 -9.34
C PHE A 262 -2.61 -12.51 -10.47
N ASN A 263 -3.50 -12.60 -11.44
CA ASN A 263 -3.25 -13.22 -12.74
C ASN A 263 -3.97 -12.40 -13.82
N PRO A 264 -3.29 -11.90 -14.85
CA PRO A 264 -3.89 -10.97 -15.81
C PRO A 264 -5.04 -11.59 -16.62
N LYS A 265 -5.00 -12.91 -16.92
CA LYS A 265 -6.11 -13.62 -17.58
C LYS A 265 -7.33 -13.65 -16.68
N THR A 266 -7.17 -14.14 -15.46
CA THR A 266 -8.24 -14.25 -14.47
C THR A 266 -8.84 -12.88 -14.13
N CYS A 267 -8.00 -11.85 -14.02
CA CYS A 267 -8.45 -10.48 -13.77
C CYS A 267 -9.43 -10.01 -14.86
N LEU A 268 -9.07 -10.13 -16.15
CA LEU A 268 -9.92 -9.73 -17.26
C LEU A 268 -11.21 -10.58 -17.34
N GLU A 269 -11.12 -11.87 -17.03
CA GLU A 269 -12.30 -12.76 -16.95
C GLU A 269 -13.25 -12.32 -15.81
N TYR A 270 -12.71 -11.88 -14.67
CA TYR A 270 -13.54 -11.37 -13.57
C TYR A 270 -14.17 -10.02 -13.90
N VAL A 271 -13.45 -9.13 -14.59
CA VAL A 271 -14.01 -7.86 -15.09
C VAL A 271 -15.20 -8.12 -16.00
N GLU A 272 -15.05 -9.03 -16.96
CA GLU A 272 -16.11 -9.38 -17.91
C GLU A 272 -17.32 -10.05 -17.24
N SER A 273 -17.08 -11.07 -16.40
CA SER A 273 -18.15 -11.90 -15.81
C SER A 273 -18.90 -11.19 -14.68
N ASN A 274 -18.20 -10.43 -13.84
CA ASN A 274 -18.80 -9.73 -12.70
C ASN A 274 -19.16 -8.28 -12.99
N LYS A 275 -18.91 -7.79 -14.22
CA LYS A 275 -19.16 -6.38 -14.62
C LYS A 275 -18.47 -5.39 -13.66
N ILE A 276 -17.22 -5.67 -13.33
CA ILE A 276 -16.43 -4.83 -12.43
C ILE A 276 -16.33 -3.42 -13.02
N THR A 277 -16.59 -2.41 -12.18
CA THR A 277 -16.61 -1.00 -12.61
C THR A 277 -15.28 -0.29 -12.35
N PHE A 278 -14.55 -0.72 -11.34
CA PHE A 278 -13.26 -0.15 -10.98
C PHE A 278 -12.27 -1.23 -10.55
N ILE A 279 -11.04 -1.11 -11.05
CA ILE A 279 -9.93 -1.94 -10.59
C ILE A 279 -8.80 -1.07 -10.05
N THR A 280 -8.03 -1.63 -9.14
CA THR A 280 -6.87 -0.97 -8.54
C THR A 280 -5.64 -1.88 -8.63
N GLY A 281 -4.52 -1.32 -9.07
CA GLY A 281 -3.26 -2.06 -9.14
C GLY A 281 -2.06 -1.14 -9.25
N VAL A 282 -0.86 -1.67 -8.98
CA VAL A 282 0.39 -0.94 -9.22
C VAL A 282 0.72 -0.91 -10.71
N PRO A 283 1.54 0.05 -11.21
CA PRO A 283 1.84 0.18 -12.64
C PRO A 283 2.34 -1.11 -13.31
N SER A 284 3.18 -1.91 -12.64
CA SER A 284 3.68 -3.18 -13.18
C SER A 284 2.55 -4.21 -13.42
N ILE A 285 1.59 -4.30 -12.51
CA ILE A 285 0.39 -5.14 -12.68
C ILE A 285 -0.44 -4.66 -13.87
N LEU A 286 -0.63 -3.36 -14.02
CA LEU A 286 -1.38 -2.79 -15.14
C LEU A 286 -0.67 -3.01 -16.48
N THR A 287 0.66 -3.00 -16.51
CA THR A 287 1.46 -3.33 -17.71
C THR A 287 1.19 -4.76 -18.17
N LEU A 288 1.18 -5.72 -17.23
CA LEU A 288 0.84 -7.11 -17.53
C LEU A 288 -0.61 -7.27 -18.01
N LEU A 289 -1.53 -6.52 -17.38
CA LEU A 289 -2.94 -6.53 -17.74
C LEU A 289 -3.18 -5.96 -19.15
N ALA A 290 -2.55 -4.83 -19.50
CA ALA A 290 -2.61 -4.23 -20.81
C ALA A 290 -2.04 -5.17 -21.88
N SER A 291 -0.87 -5.76 -21.64
CA SER A 291 -0.27 -6.75 -22.54
C SER A 291 -1.16 -7.97 -22.77
N ARG A 292 -1.89 -8.41 -21.74
CA ARG A 292 -2.85 -9.51 -21.87
C ARG A 292 -4.08 -9.07 -22.68
N GLN A 293 -4.60 -7.87 -22.43
CA GLN A 293 -5.78 -7.33 -23.14
C GLN A 293 -5.50 -7.14 -24.64
N GLU A 294 -4.31 -6.66 -24.99
CA GLU A 294 -3.88 -6.51 -26.41
C GLU A 294 -3.85 -7.85 -27.13
N LYS A 295 -3.30 -8.90 -26.51
CA LYS A 295 -3.14 -10.22 -27.12
C LYS A 295 -4.41 -11.07 -27.11
N HIS A 296 -5.23 -10.93 -26.09
CA HIS A 296 -6.43 -11.73 -25.85
C HIS A 296 -7.54 -10.85 -25.28
N PRO A 297 -8.17 -10.02 -26.09
CA PRO A 297 -9.12 -9.02 -25.61
C PRO A 297 -10.34 -9.67 -24.95
N LYS A 298 -10.77 -9.06 -23.86
CA LYS A 298 -12.00 -9.34 -23.14
C LYS A 298 -12.91 -8.12 -23.14
N ASN A 299 -14.20 -8.32 -22.91
CA ASN A 299 -15.12 -7.21 -22.79
C ASN A 299 -14.96 -6.53 -21.42
N ILE A 300 -14.23 -5.42 -21.39
CA ILE A 300 -13.99 -4.60 -20.20
C ILE A 300 -14.76 -3.27 -20.21
N SER A 301 -15.80 -3.16 -21.05
CA SER A 301 -16.60 -1.93 -21.19
C SER A 301 -17.35 -1.51 -19.91
N SER A 302 -17.42 -2.38 -18.90
CA SER A 302 -17.96 -2.04 -17.58
C SER A 302 -17.02 -1.16 -16.76
N LEU A 303 -15.71 -1.09 -17.10
CA LEU A 303 -14.74 -0.29 -16.37
C LEU A 303 -15.03 1.20 -16.51
N LYS A 304 -15.35 1.84 -15.41
CA LYS A 304 -15.47 3.30 -15.29
C LYS A 304 -14.12 3.96 -15.05
N GLY A 305 -13.14 3.23 -14.50
CA GLY A 305 -11.82 3.74 -14.25
C GLY A 305 -10.86 2.72 -13.62
N ILE A 306 -9.58 3.06 -13.65
CA ILE A 306 -8.50 2.30 -13.04
C ILE A 306 -7.67 3.21 -12.15
N ILE A 307 -7.43 2.80 -10.91
CA ILE A 307 -6.51 3.48 -9.99
C ILE A 307 -5.16 2.78 -10.04
N THR A 308 -4.10 3.56 -10.19
CA THR A 308 -2.74 3.08 -9.93
C THR A 308 -2.10 3.85 -8.78
N MET A 309 -1.14 3.24 -8.12
CA MET A 309 -0.47 3.79 -6.95
C MET A 309 0.77 2.99 -6.59
N GLY A 310 1.51 3.49 -5.61
CA GLY A 310 2.55 2.71 -4.93
C GLY A 310 3.92 2.73 -5.60
N SER A 311 4.01 3.11 -6.85
CA SER A 311 5.24 3.43 -7.58
C SER A 311 4.93 4.51 -8.62
N PRO A 312 5.94 5.24 -9.15
CA PRO A 312 5.73 6.22 -10.19
C PRO A 312 5.02 5.61 -11.41
N LEU A 313 4.08 6.36 -11.97
CA LEU A 313 3.42 6.01 -13.23
C LEU A 313 4.12 6.75 -14.36
N GLU A 314 4.88 6.02 -15.15
CA GLU A 314 5.57 6.58 -16.32
C GLU A 314 4.58 7.09 -17.38
N LYS A 315 4.95 8.16 -18.08
CA LYS A 315 4.08 8.85 -19.06
C LYS A 315 3.60 7.91 -20.16
N GLU A 316 4.52 7.16 -20.76
CA GLU A 316 4.24 6.23 -21.85
C GLU A 316 3.30 5.09 -21.38
N ALA A 317 3.53 4.57 -20.17
CA ALA A 317 2.68 3.55 -19.58
C ALA A 317 1.26 4.08 -19.31
N CYS A 318 1.13 5.31 -18.80
CA CYS A 318 -0.16 5.95 -18.57
C CYS A 318 -0.97 6.07 -19.88
N ILE A 319 -0.35 6.59 -20.95
CA ILE A 319 -0.97 6.74 -22.27
C ILE A 319 -1.36 5.37 -22.85
N ARG A 320 -0.50 4.36 -22.69
CA ARG A 320 -0.83 2.99 -23.13
C ARG A 320 -2.05 2.44 -22.38
N PHE A 321 -2.12 2.64 -21.06
CA PHE A 321 -3.27 2.18 -20.28
C PHE A 321 -4.56 2.89 -20.69
N GLN A 322 -4.50 4.20 -21.00
CA GLN A 322 -5.66 4.93 -21.52
C GLN A 322 -6.17 4.33 -22.84
N ASN A 323 -5.28 3.93 -23.74
CA ASN A 323 -5.65 3.39 -25.05
C ASN A 323 -6.13 1.93 -24.98
N VAL A 324 -5.57 1.12 -24.08
CA VAL A 324 -5.78 -0.34 -24.07
C VAL A 324 -6.84 -0.76 -23.07
N LEU A 325 -6.90 -0.11 -21.91
CA LEU A 325 -7.76 -0.54 -20.80
C LEU A 325 -8.98 0.37 -20.61
N THR A 326 -8.77 1.64 -20.32
CA THR A 326 -9.83 2.65 -20.18
C THR A 326 -9.22 4.05 -20.24
N PRO A 327 -9.90 5.05 -20.83
CA PRO A 327 -9.41 6.42 -20.84
C PRO A 327 -9.29 7.03 -19.43
N ASN A 328 -9.98 6.46 -18.44
CA ASN A 328 -10.06 6.99 -17.09
C ASN A 328 -9.01 6.34 -16.19
N ILE A 329 -7.75 6.78 -16.31
CA ILE A 329 -6.65 6.40 -15.44
C ILE A 329 -6.53 7.43 -14.31
N PHE A 330 -6.44 6.95 -13.09
CA PHE A 330 -6.18 7.73 -11.88
C PHE A 330 -4.84 7.29 -11.30
N ASN A 331 -4.06 8.23 -10.75
CA ASN A 331 -2.82 7.90 -10.06
C ASN A 331 -2.78 8.59 -8.70
N GLY A 332 -2.66 7.81 -7.62
CA GLY A 332 -2.57 8.31 -6.24
C GLY A 332 -1.17 8.14 -5.68
N TYR A 333 -0.60 9.22 -5.15
CA TYR A 333 0.63 9.17 -4.37
C TYR A 333 0.34 9.41 -2.89
N GLY A 334 0.99 8.64 -2.05
CA GLY A 334 0.94 8.74 -0.60
C GLY A 334 1.71 7.62 0.08
N THR A 335 1.59 7.56 1.39
CA THR A 335 2.33 6.62 2.23
C THR A 335 1.38 5.79 3.11
N THR A 336 1.92 4.81 3.83
CA THR A 336 1.13 4.07 4.82
C THR A 336 0.59 5.00 5.91
N GLU A 337 1.36 6.01 6.29
CA GLU A 337 1.04 6.94 7.37
C GLU A 337 -0.05 7.95 7.00
N THR A 338 -0.12 8.36 5.73
CA THR A 338 -0.94 9.51 5.30
C THR A 338 -1.97 9.19 4.23
N PHE A 339 -1.99 7.96 3.71
CA PHE A 339 -2.83 7.51 2.59
C PHE A 339 -2.53 8.28 1.29
N TRP A 340 -3.52 8.63 0.47
CA TRP A 340 -3.34 9.49 -0.68
C TRP A 340 -3.17 10.95 -0.25
N ASN A 341 -2.24 11.62 -0.89
CA ASN A 341 -1.99 13.03 -0.60
C ASN A 341 -1.92 13.87 -1.87
N THR A 342 -1.56 13.23 -3.01
CA THR A 342 -1.80 13.81 -4.32
C THR A 342 -2.54 12.82 -5.20
N PHE A 343 -3.27 13.37 -6.18
CA PHE A 343 -4.11 12.57 -7.04
C PHE A 343 -4.16 13.17 -8.46
N LEU A 344 -3.72 12.35 -9.46
CA LEU A 344 -3.85 12.65 -10.88
C LEU A 344 -5.18 12.10 -11.37
N ARG A 345 -5.92 12.90 -12.12
CA ARG A 345 -7.27 12.59 -12.56
C ARG A 345 -7.35 12.47 -14.08
N PRO A 346 -8.35 11.78 -14.62
CA PRO A 346 -8.51 11.63 -16.08
C PRO A 346 -8.57 12.95 -16.86
N TYR A 347 -9.11 14.02 -16.28
CA TYR A 347 -9.19 15.32 -16.94
C TYR A 347 -7.85 16.09 -16.96
N ASP A 348 -6.83 15.62 -16.22
CA ASP A 348 -5.46 16.13 -16.27
C ASP A 348 -4.63 15.40 -17.36
N LEU A 349 -5.23 14.37 -18.00
CA LEU A 349 -4.57 13.51 -18.97
C LEU A 349 -4.96 13.86 -20.40
N PRO A 350 -4.08 13.69 -21.38
CA PRO A 350 -2.72 13.11 -21.29
C PRO A 350 -1.61 14.11 -20.92
N GLU A 351 -1.91 15.41 -20.78
CA GLU A 351 -0.93 16.48 -20.63
C GLU A 351 -0.02 16.27 -19.41
N MET A 352 -0.63 15.89 -18.26
CA MET A 352 0.07 15.69 -16.99
C MET A 352 0.45 14.23 -16.72
N ALA A 353 0.40 13.36 -17.75
CA ALA A 353 0.88 11.99 -17.64
C ALA A 353 2.36 11.96 -17.19
N GLY A 354 2.67 11.14 -16.19
CA GLY A 354 3.99 11.08 -15.56
C GLY A 354 4.08 11.85 -14.24
N SER A 355 3.11 12.74 -13.94
CA SER A 355 3.03 13.39 -12.62
C SER A 355 2.26 12.52 -11.60
N ALA A 356 2.45 12.85 -10.32
CA ALA A 356 1.66 12.29 -9.22
C ALA A 356 0.35 13.08 -8.96
N GLY A 357 0.04 14.07 -9.81
CA GLY A 357 -1.11 14.93 -9.65
C GLY A 357 -0.90 16.07 -8.66
N ARG A 358 -2.01 16.60 -8.14
CA ARG A 358 -2.06 17.72 -7.17
C ARG A 358 -2.61 17.26 -5.84
N SER A 359 -2.44 18.06 -4.80
CA SER A 359 -2.93 17.77 -3.45
C SER A 359 -4.38 17.29 -3.44
N CYS A 360 -4.68 16.30 -2.61
CA CYS A 360 -6.04 15.90 -2.29
C CYS A 360 -6.78 17.03 -1.59
N THR A 361 -8.11 16.95 -1.54
CA THR A 361 -8.98 18.08 -1.14
C THR A 361 -8.67 18.60 0.26
N ASP A 362 -8.44 17.71 1.23
CA ASP A 362 -8.23 18.08 2.63
C ASP A 362 -6.75 18.03 3.04
N ASP A 363 -5.84 17.90 2.06
CA ASP A 363 -4.42 17.80 2.28
C ASP A 363 -3.68 19.05 1.79
N GLU A 364 -2.56 19.32 2.42
CA GLU A 364 -1.56 20.26 1.95
C GLU A 364 -0.26 19.51 1.67
N VAL A 365 0.29 19.69 0.47
CA VAL A 365 1.57 19.11 0.07
C VAL A 365 2.49 20.24 -0.35
N ARG A 366 3.70 20.25 0.19
CA ARG A 366 4.73 21.23 -0.16
C ARG A 366 6.02 20.51 -0.54
N ILE A 367 6.84 21.19 -1.31
CA ILE A 367 8.20 20.75 -1.62
C ILE A 367 9.16 21.77 -1.01
N VAL A 368 9.94 21.30 -0.02
CA VAL A 368 10.81 22.15 0.78
C VAL A 368 12.28 21.88 0.48
N ASN A 369 13.15 22.85 0.79
CA ASN A 369 14.59 22.68 0.63
C ASN A 369 15.11 21.47 1.42
N VAL A 370 16.11 20.80 0.87
CA VAL A 370 16.77 19.65 1.52
C VAL A 370 18.03 20.13 2.23
N TYR A 371 18.15 19.79 3.52
CA TYR A 371 19.33 20.07 4.33
C TYR A 371 20.03 18.77 4.73
N ASP A 372 21.35 18.82 4.91
CA ASP A 372 22.16 17.69 5.37
C ASP A 372 21.78 17.25 6.78
N GLU A 373 21.43 18.21 7.64
CA GLU A 373 20.97 17.97 8.99
C GLU A 373 19.65 18.70 9.27
N GLY A 374 18.76 18.04 10.00
CA GLY A 374 17.48 18.60 10.43
C GLY A 374 16.35 18.52 9.38
N LYS A 375 15.29 19.25 9.64
CA LYS A 375 14.12 19.39 8.78
C LYS A 375 14.01 20.83 8.32
N ALA A 376 13.64 21.03 7.05
CA ALA A 376 13.29 22.36 6.56
C ALA A 376 12.04 22.89 7.28
N ASN A 377 11.95 24.21 7.43
CA ASN A 377 10.69 24.83 7.79
C ASN A 377 9.65 24.57 6.67
N PRO A 378 8.38 24.26 6.99
CA PRO A 378 7.37 24.04 5.97
C PRO A 378 7.17 25.21 4.99
N ASP A 379 7.52 26.44 5.38
CA ASP A 379 7.42 27.61 4.52
C ASP A 379 8.70 27.86 3.67
N ASP A 380 9.74 27.08 3.90
CA ASP A 380 11.01 27.15 3.14
C ASP A 380 10.91 26.28 1.87
N THR A 381 10.02 26.68 0.98
CA THR A 381 9.69 25.93 -0.23
C THR A 381 10.66 26.22 -1.38
N VAL A 382 10.84 25.20 -2.23
CA VAL A 382 11.53 25.39 -3.52
C VAL A 382 10.62 26.12 -4.53
N PRO A 383 11.17 26.77 -5.58
CA PRO A 383 10.36 27.39 -6.64
C PRO A 383 9.43 26.39 -7.33
N CYS A 384 8.23 26.85 -7.73
CA CYS A 384 7.28 26.07 -8.54
C CYS A 384 7.64 26.14 -10.03
N ASP A 385 8.85 25.70 -10.40
CA ASP A 385 9.41 25.82 -11.74
C ASP A 385 9.45 24.49 -12.52
N GLY A 386 8.96 23.41 -11.91
CA GLY A 386 8.99 22.05 -12.45
C GLY A 386 10.39 21.43 -12.54
N LYS A 387 11.40 22.06 -11.95
CA LYS A 387 12.82 21.67 -12.09
C LYS A 387 13.57 21.57 -10.76
N THR A 388 13.34 22.53 -9.87
CA THR A 388 14.03 22.58 -8.57
C THR A 388 13.48 21.48 -7.66
N GLU A 389 14.37 20.58 -7.26
CA GLU A 389 14.02 19.43 -6.42
C GLU A 389 14.06 19.80 -4.93
N GLY A 390 13.14 19.20 -4.16
CA GLY A 390 13.08 19.33 -2.71
C GLY A 390 12.40 18.14 -2.07
N GLU A 391 12.40 18.07 -0.75
CA GLU A 391 11.68 17.03 0.00
C GLU A 391 10.19 17.31 -0.01
N ILE A 392 9.40 16.29 -0.33
CA ILE A 392 7.94 16.34 -0.29
C ILE A 392 7.51 16.22 1.18
N ILE A 393 6.78 17.22 1.67
CA ILE A 393 6.17 17.20 2.99
C ILE A 393 4.65 17.27 2.88
N ILE A 394 3.96 16.63 3.83
CA ILE A 394 2.53 16.41 3.77
C ILE A 394 1.87 16.80 5.09
N LYS A 395 0.77 17.53 5.00
CA LYS A 395 -0.15 17.80 6.11
C LYS A 395 -1.53 17.27 5.74
N CYS A 396 -1.99 16.26 6.47
CA CYS A 396 -3.26 15.57 6.22
C CYS A 396 -3.95 15.23 7.54
N PRO A 397 -4.58 16.21 8.20
CA PRO A 397 -5.04 16.09 9.59
C PRO A 397 -6.05 14.96 9.82
N GLY A 398 -6.80 14.57 8.79
CA GLY A 398 -7.83 13.55 8.90
C GLY A 398 -7.35 12.12 8.64
N LYS A 399 -6.18 11.90 8.05
CA LYS A 399 -5.75 10.59 7.55
C LYS A 399 -4.53 10.00 8.25
N THR A 400 -3.97 10.69 9.22
CA THR A 400 -2.79 10.26 9.98
C THR A 400 -2.97 10.47 11.48
N THR A 401 -2.28 9.67 12.27
CA THR A 401 -2.19 9.83 13.73
C THR A 401 -0.88 10.50 14.16
N TYR A 402 -0.03 10.89 13.21
CA TYR A 402 1.27 11.54 13.43
C TYR A 402 2.22 10.77 14.37
N CYS A 403 2.09 9.45 14.45
CA CYS A 403 2.96 8.62 15.30
C CYS A 403 3.11 7.19 14.76
N TYR A 404 4.12 6.50 15.33
CA TYR A 404 4.28 5.05 15.25
C TYR A 404 4.09 4.46 16.65
N VAL A 405 3.42 3.33 16.74
CA VAL A 405 3.15 2.65 18.01
C VAL A 405 4.46 2.27 18.70
N GLY A 406 4.65 2.74 19.94
CA GLY A 406 5.82 2.41 20.77
C GLY A 406 7.16 2.89 20.22
N ASN A 407 7.20 3.82 19.26
CA ASN A 407 8.43 4.30 18.66
C ASN A 407 8.48 5.83 18.56
N GLU A 408 8.71 6.49 19.69
CA GLU A 408 8.76 7.95 19.80
C GLU A 408 9.87 8.56 18.93
N LYS A 409 11.05 7.91 18.87
CA LYS A 409 12.16 8.41 18.06
C LYS A 409 11.77 8.47 16.58
N ALA A 410 11.31 7.38 16.02
CA ALA A 410 10.87 7.35 14.64
C ALA A 410 9.70 8.31 14.37
N SER A 411 8.81 8.49 15.34
CA SER A 411 7.70 9.46 15.25
C SER A 411 8.23 10.89 15.15
N LYS A 412 9.14 11.30 16.04
CA LYS A 412 9.79 12.62 16.01
C LYS A 412 10.63 12.83 14.75
N ASP A 413 11.30 11.78 14.26
CA ASP A 413 12.09 11.84 13.03
C ASP A 413 11.21 12.03 11.79
N LYS A 414 9.97 11.52 11.82
CA LYS A 414 9.06 11.54 10.67
C LYS A 414 8.08 12.71 10.68
N PHE A 415 7.60 13.11 11.85
CA PHE A 415 6.57 14.12 12.02
C PHE A 415 7.09 15.34 12.80
N ALA A 416 6.69 16.53 12.38
CA ALA A 416 6.93 17.78 13.12
C ALA A 416 5.86 18.81 12.77
N ASP A 417 5.34 19.51 13.76
CA ASP A 417 4.41 20.65 13.61
C ASP A 417 3.18 20.36 12.71
N GLY A 418 2.66 19.13 12.78
CA GLY A 418 1.53 18.68 11.97
C GLY A 418 1.89 18.30 10.54
N TRP A 419 3.17 18.26 10.19
CA TRP A 419 3.68 17.81 8.90
C TRP A 419 4.37 16.46 9.01
N MET A 420 4.24 15.67 7.96
CA MET A 420 5.04 14.47 7.72
C MET A 420 6.14 14.80 6.71
N TYR A 421 7.38 14.53 7.06
CA TYR A 421 8.53 14.59 6.16
C TYR A 421 8.69 13.22 5.51
N THR A 422 8.33 13.13 4.22
CA THR A 422 8.18 11.83 3.58
C THR A 422 9.49 11.11 3.30
N GLY A 423 10.58 11.88 3.15
CA GLY A 423 11.84 11.40 2.61
C GLY A 423 11.78 11.12 1.10
N ASP A 424 10.64 11.39 0.44
CA ASP A 424 10.54 11.41 -1.01
C ASP A 424 10.95 12.78 -1.51
N VAL A 425 11.60 12.82 -2.67
CA VAL A 425 12.06 14.04 -3.33
C VAL A 425 11.32 14.21 -4.64
N GLY A 426 11.00 15.46 -4.98
CA GLY A 426 10.27 15.77 -6.20
C GLY A 426 10.35 17.23 -6.57
N THR A 427 9.66 17.56 -7.64
CA THR A 427 9.49 18.92 -8.16
C THR A 427 8.00 19.25 -8.23
N TRP A 428 7.66 20.53 -8.26
CA TRP A 428 6.29 20.98 -8.55
C TRP A 428 6.32 22.12 -9.59
N ASP A 429 5.29 22.19 -10.40
CA ASP A 429 5.14 23.25 -11.38
C ASP A 429 4.27 24.40 -10.85
N GLU A 430 4.10 25.43 -11.66
CA GLU A 430 3.28 26.62 -11.35
C GLU A 430 1.80 26.28 -11.06
N ASN A 431 1.31 25.13 -11.54
CA ASN A 431 -0.03 24.59 -11.28
C ASN A 431 -0.06 23.60 -10.11
N GLN A 432 1.06 23.45 -9.40
CA GLN A 432 1.25 22.54 -8.26
C GLN A 432 1.12 21.04 -8.60
N PHE A 433 1.36 20.66 -9.85
CA PHE A 433 1.54 19.25 -10.18
C PHE A 433 2.89 18.77 -9.68
N ILE A 434 2.86 17.65 -8.96
CA ILE A 434 4.05 17.07 -8.32
C ILE A 434 4.60 15.95 -9.20
N THR A 435 5.90 15.98 -9.45
CA THR A 435 6.64 14.89 -10.09
C THR A 435 7.64 14.34 -9.09
N ILE A 436 7.58 13.03 -8.83
CA ILE A 436 8.44 12.36 -7.85
C ILE A 436 9.76 12.00 -8.54
N SER A 437 10.88 12.49 -8.01
CA SER A 437 12.23 12.21 -8.52
C SER A 437 12.88 10.98 -7.85
N GLY A 438 12.49 10.65 -6.61
CA GLY A 438 13.04 9.50 -5.88
C GLY A 438 12.98 9.65 -4.37
N ARG A 439 13.90 8.93 -3.69
CA ARG A 439 14.03 8.96 -2.23
C ARG A 439 15.27 9.74 -1.82
N LYS A 440 15.15 10.54 -0.75
CA LYS A 440 16.30 11.24 -0.13
C LYS A 440 17.40 10.25 0.28
N ASP A 441 17.00 9.10 0.84
CA ASP A 441 17.92 8.06 1.32
C ASP A 441 18.61 7.29 0.18
N ASP A 442 18.04 7.28 -1.02
CA ASP A 442 18.58 6.60 -2.21
C ASP A 442 19.41 7.53 -3.10
N MET A 443 19.44 8.81 -2.79
CA MET A 443 20.21 9.82 -3.50
C MET A 443 21.70 9.46 -3.55
N ILE A 444 22.30 9.59 -4.71
CA ILE A 444 23.73 9.33 -4.97
C ILE A 444 24.45 10.67 -5.01
N ILE A 445 25.42 10.87 -4.15
CA ILE A 445 26.21 12.11 -4.13
C ILE A 445 27.49 11.88 -4.94
N SER A 446 27.52 12.39 -6.16
CA SER A 446 28.67 12.24 -7.06
C SER A 446 29.28 13.60 -7.42
N LYS A 447 30.50 13.86 -6.98
CA LYS A 447 31.22 15.14 -7.17
C LYS A 447 30.45 16.37 -6.65
N GLY A 448 29.70 16.22 -5.57
CA GLY A 448 28.85 17.26 -5.00
C GLY A 448 27.51 17.49 -5.70
N GLU A 449 27.19 16.69 -6.70
CA GLU A 449 25.91 16.72 -7.40
C GLU A 449 24.98 15.62 -6.87
N ASN A 450 23.73 15.97 -6.64
CA ASN A 450 22.69 15.05 -6.23
C ASN A 450 22.14 14.32 -7.46
N ILE A 451 22.20 12.99 -7.44
CA ILE A 451 21.72 12.13 -8.53
C ILE A 451 20.66 11.19 -7.97
N TYR A 452 19.48 11.23 -8.57
CA TYR A 452 18.36 10.37 -8.15
C TYR A 452 18.27 9.15 -9.06
N PRO A 453 18.32 7.93 -8.48
CA PRO A 453 18.29 6.67 -9.22
C PRO A 453 17.12 6.55 -10.19
N ALA A 454 15.93 6.99 -9.80
CA ALA A 454 14.70 6.82 -10.59
C ALA A 454 14.79 7.43 -12.00
N ARG A 455 15.39 8.62 -12.15
CA ARG A 455 15.59 9.24 -13.47
C ARG A 455 16.50 8.44 -14.38
N ILE A 456 17.53 7.84 -13.79
CA ILE A 456 18.47 7.01 -14.55
C ILE A 456 17.83 5.69 -14.92
N GLU A 457 17.05 5.10 -14.01
CA GLU A 457 16.28 3.88 -14.26
C GLU A 457 15.29 4.08 -15.40
N GLU A 458 14.56 5.21 -15.40
CA GLU A 458 13.65 5.57 -16.48
C GLU A 458 14.39 5.67 -17.83
N ALA A 459 15.55 6.32 -17.86
CA ALA A 459 16.36 6.41 -19.07
C ALA A 459 16.86 5.04 -19.53
N ILE A 460 17.33 4.18 -18.63
CA ILE A 460 17.79 2.82 -18.95
C ILE A 460 16.66 1.95 -19.46
N ASN A 461 15.48 2.02 -18.85
CA ASN A 461 14.31 1.21 -19.20
C ASN A 461 13.75 1.53 -20.62
N LYS A 462 14.12 2.68 -21.20
CA LYS A 462 13.81 3.02 -22.61
C LYS A 462 14.66 2.23 -23.62
N HIS A 463 15.71 1.55 -23.17
CA HIS A 463 16.55 0.75 -24.05
C HIS A 463 15.84 -0.58 -24.42
N PRO A 464 15.71 -0.92 -25.73
CA PRO A 464 14.88 -2.05 -26.19
C PRO A 464 15.35 -3.43 -25.71
N LYS A 465 16.61 -3.55 -25.28
CA LYS A 465 17.18 -4.79 -24.75
C LYS A 465 17.16 -4.85 -23.21
N VAL A 466 16.48 -3.94 -22.53
CA VAL A 466 16.38 -3.91 -21.06
C VAL A 466 14.97 -4.28 -20.65
N SER A 467 14.85 -5.28 -19.78
CA SER A 467 13.59 -5.66 -19.16
C SER A 467 13.31 -4.82 -17.91
N GLU A 468 14.31 -4.67 -17.05
CA GLU A 468 14.21 -3.90 -15.81
C GLU A 468 15.60 -3.52 -15.28
N CYS A 469 15.69 -2.44 -14.48
CA CYS A 469 16.92 -2.10 -13.78
C CYS A 469 16.66 -1.50 -12.39
N ILE A 470 17.69 -1.59 -11.52
CA ILE A 470 17.80 -0.81 -10.27
C ILE A 470 19.14 -0.09 -10.29
N VAL A 471 19.10 1.22 -10.01
CA VAL A 471 20.29 2.07 -9.96
C VAL A 471 20.64 2.42 -8.50
N THR A 472 21.92 2.46 -8.16
CA THR A 472 22.41 2.80 -6.83
C THR A 472 23.78 3.46 -6.87
N GLY A 473 24.18 4.07 -5.75
CA GLY A 473 25.54 4.57 -5.54
C GLY A 473 26.50 3.49 -5.05
N VAL A 474 27.73 3.53 -5.57
CA VAL A 474 28.85 2.74 -5.03
C VAL A 474 30.00 3.69 -4.66
N PRO A 475 30.77 3.39 -3.58
CA PRO A 475 31.89 4.23 -3.16
C PRO A 475 32.92 4.47 -4.28
N ASP A 476 33.34 5.70 -4.46
CA ASP A 476 34.36 6.12 -5.43
C ASP A 476 35.31 7.12 -4.79
N SER A 477 36.63 6.85 -4.81
CA SER A 477 37.65 7.64 -4.13
C SER A 477 37.80 9.07 -4.69
N VAL A 478 37.35 9.33 -5.92
CA VAL A 478 37.47 10.63 -6.59
C VAL A 478 36.15 11.40 -6.59
N ARG A 479 35.03 10.67 -6.55
CA ARG A 479 33.68 11.23 -6.76
C ARG A 479 32.80 11.23 -5.51
N GLY A 480 33.27 10.61 -4.41
CA GLY A 480 32.43 10.25 -3.28
C GLY A 480 31.63 8.99 -3.61
N GLU A 481 30.68 9.08 -4.53
CA GLU A 481 29.96 7.94 -5.10
C GLU A 481 29.99 7.96 -6.64
N SER A 482 29.94 6.78 -7.22
CA SER A 482 29.70 6.55 -8.66
C SER A 482 28.40 5.79 -8.86
N VAL A 483 27.73 6.07 -9.97
CA VAL A 483 26.46 5.41 -10.33
C VAL A 483 26.72 3.99 -10.83
N ALA A 484 26.01 3.02 -10.27
CA ALA A 484 25.98 1.61 -10.67
C ALA A 484 24.56 1.20 -11.05
N ALA A 485 24.41 0.42 -12.14
CA ALA A 485 23.15 -0.12 -12.61
C ALA A 485 23.14 -1.64 -12.57
N TYR A 486 22.14 -2.23 -11.93
CA TYR A 486 21.81 -3.64 -11.96
C TYR A 486 20.70 -3.81 -12.98
N VAL A 487 20.93 -4.64 -14.01
CA VAL A 487 20.06 -4.69 -15.19
C VAL A 487 19.66 -6.14 -15.48
N ILE A 488 18.36 -6.37 -15.66
CA ILE A 488 17.82 -7.59 -16.27
C ILE A 488 17.76 -7.35 -17.77
N PRO A 489 18.59 -8.04 -18.58
CA PRO A 489 18.55 -7.89 -20.02
C PRO A 489 17.35 -8.66 -20.60
N GLU A 490 16.66 -8.07 -21.59
CA GLU A 490 15.72 -8.77 -22.45
C GLU A 490 16.45 -9.55 -23.56
N ASP A 491 17.67 -9.10 -23.90
CA ASP A 491 18.54 -9.71 -24.91
C ASP A 491 19.95 -9.86 -24.31
N GLU A 492 20.45 -11.10 -24.25
CA GLU A 492 21.77 -11.45 -23.70
C GLU A 492 22.95 -10.79 -24.45
N SER A 493 22.75 -10.26 -25.64
CA SER A 493 23.76 -9.51 -26.39
C SER A 493 24.02 -8.11 -25.83
N LEU A 494 23.23 -7.64 -24.86
CA LEU A 494 23.36 -6.32 -24.26
C LEU A 494 24.69 -6.17 -23.52
N THR A 495 25.41 -5.08 -23.78
CA THR A 495 26.71 -4.82 -23.15
C THR A 495 26.67 -3.55 -22.29
N ALA A 496 27.55 -3.49 -21.29
CA ALA A 496 27.72 -2.31 -20.44
C ALA A 496 28.13 -1.07 -21.24
N LYS A 497 28.91 -1.25 -22.32
CA LYS A 497 29.31 -0.17 -23.22
C LYS A 497 28.11 0.39 -23.99
N GLU A 498 27.28 -0.49 -24.55
CA GLU A 498 26.05 -0.11 -25.27
C GLU A 498 25.09 0.67 -24.37
N LEU A 499 24.85 0.21 -23.14
CA LEU A 499 24.02 0.92 -22.16
C LEU A 499 24.62 2.28 -21.77
N PHE A 500 25.93 2.33 -21.57
CA PHE A 500 26.56 3.61 -21.25
C PHE A 500 26.41 4.62 -22.40
N GLU A 501 26.66 4.20 -23.65
CA GLU A 501 26.51 5.07 -24.83
C GLU A 501 25.06 5.52 -24.99
N PHE A 502 24.11 4.64 -24.75
CA PHE A 502 22.69 4.97 -24.77
C PHE A 502 22.34 6.03 -23.71
N CYS A 503 22.72 5.81 -22.46
CA CYS A 503 22.47 6.74 -21.37
C CYS A 503 23.20 8.09 -21.57
N ALA A 504 24.45 8.05 -22.04
CA ALA A 504 25.26 9.26 -22.24
C ALA A 504 24.74 10.16 -23.37
N ASN A 505 23.95 9.61 -24.31
CA ASN A 505 23.31 10.33 -25.41
C ASN A 505 21.80 10.55 -25.17
N SER A 506 21.26 10.11 -24.04
CA SER A 506 19.87 10.33 -23.70
C SER A 506 19.59 11.83 -23.48
N PRO A 507 18.46 12.36 -23.97
CA PRO A 507 18.03 13.72 -23.66
C PRO A 507 17.50 13.85 -22.20
N ASP A 508 17.21 12.73 -21.52
CA ASP A 508 16.52 12.71 -20.23
C ASP A 508 17.50 12.87 -19.04
N ILE A 509 18.77 12.48 -19.24
CA ILE A 509 19.82 12.54 -18.21
C ILE A 509 21.12 13.14 -18.75
N SER A 510 21.86 13.79 -17.87
CA SER A 510 23.18 14.32 -18.25
C SER A 510 24.22 13.20 -18.32
N LYS A 511 25.19 13.34 -19.23
CA LYS A 511 26.27 12.36 -19.41
C LYS A 511 27.03 12.00 -18.13
N TYR A 512 27.12 12.91 -17.16
CA TYR A 512 27.78 12.64 -15.89
C TYR A 512 26.94 11.72 -14.96
N GLN A 513 25.64 11.65 -15.16
CA GLN A 513 24.69 10.79 -14.43
C GLN A 513 24.67 9.36 -15.00
N ALA A 514 25.15 9.15 -16.24
CA ALA A 514 25.19 7.83 -16.85
C ALA A 514 26.00 6.84 -15.97
N PRO A 515 25.46 5.63 -15.71
CA PRO A 515 26.12 4.65 -14.85
C PRO A 515 27.53 4.32 -15.34
N ARG A 516 28.44 4.17 -14.39
CA ARG A 516 29.84 3.79 -14.66
C ARG A 516 30.11 2.33 -14.38
N TYR A 517 29.26 1.72 -13.59
CA TYR A 517 29.33 0.32 -13.23
C TYR A 517 28.00 -0.35 -13.60
N TYR A 518 28.11 -1.58 -14.12
CA TYR A 518 26.97 -2.39 -14.54
C TYR A 518 27.10 -3.80 -13.98
N ARG A 519 25.96 -4.39 -13.64
CA ARG A 519 25.84 -5.81 -13.36
C ARG A 519 24.59 -6.35 -14.03
N PHE A 520 24.77 -7.34 -14.90
CA PHE A 520 23.65 -8.07 -15.47
C PHE A 520 23.22 -9.15 -14.49
N VAL A 521 21.92 -9.21 -14.22
CA VAL A 521 21.30 -10.12 -13.25
C VAL A 521 20.06 -10.76 -13.85
N THR A 522 19.63 -11.89 -13.29
CA THR A 522 18.42 -12.60 -13.72
C THR A 522 17.18 -12.17 -12.95
N GLU A 523 17.37 -11.56 -11.77
CA GLU A 523 16.29 -11.10 -10.89
C GLU A 523 16.72 -9.86 -10.12
N LEU A 524 15.74 -9.03 -9.75
CA LEU A 524 15.89 -7.84 -8.91
C LEU A 524 14.98 -7.97 -7.69
N PRO A 525 15.41 -7.45 -6.52
CA PRO A 525 14.60 -7.55 -5.31
C PRO A 525 13.41 -6.59 -5.33
N HIS A 526 12.22 -7.14 -5.10
CA HIS A 526 10.98 -6.40 -5.00
C HIS A 526 10.28 -6.66 -3.66
N THR A 527 9.43 -5.72 -3.27
CA THR A 527 8.47 -5.95 -2.18
C THR A 527 7.31 -6.82 -2.69
N ALA A 528 6.47 -7.31 -1.78
CA ALA A 528 5.24 -8.03 -2.13
C ALA A 528 4.27 -7.22 -3.03
N THR A 529 4.41 -5.91 -3.06
CA THR A 529 3.65 -5.00 -3.93
C THR A 529 4.35 -4.66 -5.24
N GLY A 530 5.50 -5.30 -5.54
CA GLY A 530 6.27 -5.04 -6.76
C GLY A 530 7.12 -3.77 -6.73
N LYS A 531 7.34 -3.15 -5.55
CA LYS A 531 8.27 -2.01 -5.43
C LYS A 531 9.71 -2.50 -5.39
N LYS A 532 10.59 -1.85 -6.15
CA LYS A 532 12.04 -2.08 -6.13
C LYS A 532 12.62 -1.84 -4.74
N GLN A 533 13.48 -2.75 -4.27
CA GLN A 533 14.14 -2.63 -2.97
C GLN A 533 15.58 -2.11 -3.14
N HIS A 534 15.73 -0.82 -3.43
CA HIS A 534 17.02 -0.15 -3.67
C HIS A 534 18.03 -0.40 -2.54
N PHE A 535 17.59 -0.41 -1.29
CA PHE A 535 18.46 -0.63 -0.14
C PHE A 535 19.19 -1.99 -0.20
N LYS A 536 18.54 -3.05 -0.70
CA LYS A 536 19.17 -4.37 -0.87
C LYS A 536 20.24 -4.32 -1.95
N ILE A 537 19.93 -3.69 -3.08
CA ILE A 537 20.91 -3.52 -4.16
C ILE A 537 22.06 -2.61 -3.71
N ARG A 538 21.79 -1.57 -2.92
CA ARG A 538 22.84 -0.69 -2.38
C ARG A 538 23.82 -1.45 -1.46
N GLN A 539 23.32 -2.36 -0.64
CA GLN A 539 24.14 -3.24 0.20
C GLN A 539 24.95 -4.21 -0.67
N GLN A 540 24.29 -4.90 -1.60
CA GLN A 540 24.93 -5.84 -2.52
C GLN A 540 26.01 -5.16 -3.38
N ALA A 541 25.75 -3.95 -3.89
CA ALA A 541 26.66 -3.22 -4.76
C ALA A 541 27.99 -2.88 -4.08
N LYS A 542 27.99 -2.62 -2.77
CA LYS A 542 29.22 -2.40 -2.00
C LYS A 542 30.07 -3.67 -1.91
N GLU A 543 29.44 -4.82 -1.78
CA GLU A 543 30.11 -6.13 -1.75
C GLU A 543 30.60 -6.51 -3.15
N ASP A 544 29.76 -6.33 -4.17
CA ASP A 544 30.09 -6.61 -5.56
C ASP A 544 31.25 -5.76 -6.10
N LEU A 545 31.31 -4.50 -5.67
CA LEU A 545 32.44 -3.63 -6.00
C LEU A 545 33.76 -4.16 -5.40
N LYS A 546 33.72 -4.59 -4.13
CA LYS A 546 34.90 -5.18 -3.46
C LYS A 546 35.34 -6.49 -4.11
N ASN A 547 34.39 -7.29 -4.57
CA ASN A 547 34.65 -8.59 -5.19
C ASN A 547 34.94 -8.49 -6.71
N GLY A 548 34.97 -7.29 -7.28
CA GLY A 548 35.25 -7.08 -8.70
C GLY A 548 34.16 -7.60 -9.64
N LEU A 549 32.92 -7.75 -9.16
CA LEU A 549 31.79 -8.28 -9.90
C LEU A 549 31.06 -7.23 -10.73
N LEU A 550 31.36 -5.94 -10.53
CA LEU A 550 30.80 -4.85 -11.31
C LEU A 550 31.63 -4.62 -12.58
N ILE A 551 30.97 -4.60 -13.72
CA ILE A 551 31.61 -4.31 -15.02
C ILE A 551 31.77 -2.79 -15.11
N LYS A 552 33.01 -2.34 -15.15
CA LYS A 552 33.31 -0.90 -15.39
C LYS A 552 33.23 -0.61 -16.88
N LYS A 553 32.56 0.50 -17.23
CA LYS A 553 32.42 0.91 -18.62
C LYS A 553 33.74 1.35 -19.20
#